data_a056b2232548a2535fa07751d4744fd3
#
_entry.id   a056b2232548a2535fa07751d4744fd3
#
_cell.length_a   1.000
_cell.length_b   1.000
_cell.length_c   1.000
_cell.angle_alpha   90.00
_cell.angle_beta   90.00
_cell.angle_gamma   90.00
#
_symmetry.space_group_name_H-M   'P 1'
#
loop_
_entity.id
_entity.type
_entity.pdbx_description
1 polymer ?
#
loop_
_entity_poly.entity_id
_entity_poly.type
_entity_poly.pdbx_seq_one_letter_code
_entity_poly.pdbx_strand_id
1 'polypeptide(L)'
;ILGCIHMTIQTAVLIETLIALGAEVRWSSCNIFSTQDQAAAAIAAAGIPVFAWKGETEEEYEWCIEQTILKDGQPWDANMVLDDGGDLTQILHGKYPQVLERVHGITEETTTGVHRLLDMLKAGTLKVPAINVNDAVTKSKNDNKYGCRHSLNDAIKRGTDHLLSGKQALVIGYGDVGKGSAQSLRQEGMIVKVSEVDPICAMQACMDGFELVSPYKNGINDGTEASVDAALLGKIDLIVTT
;
A
#
# COMPACT_ATOMS: atom_id res chain seq x y z
N ILE A 1 15.18 -7.82 -12.63
CA ILE A 1 14.30 -7.54 -11.49
C ILE A 1 12.88 -7.40 -12.00
N LEU A 2 11.93 -8.17 -11.42
CA LEU A 2 10.51 -7.93 -11.55
C LEU A 2 10.08 -6.95 -10.45
N GLY A 3 9.47 -5.83 -10.82
CA GLY A 3 8.99 -4.83 -9.87
C GLY A 3 7.49 -4.62 -9.97
N CYS A 4 6.81 -4.61 -8.83
CA CYS A 4 5.41 -4.27 -8.70
C CYS A 4 5.22 -3.37 -7.48
N ILE A 5 5.37 -2.07 -7.69
CA ILE A 5 5.19 -1.03 -6.68
C ILE A 5 4.68 0.23 -7.36
N HIS A 6 3.98 1.10 -6.63
CA HIS A 6 3.38 2.34 -7.12
C HIS A 6 4.26 3.07 -8.14
N MET A 7 3.80 3.20 -9.39
CA MET A 7 4.57 3.82 -10.46
C MET A 7 4.54 5.35 -10.37
N THR A 8 5.24 5.87 -9.37
CA THR A 8 5.38 7.29 -9.07
C THR A 8 6.71 7.85 -9.58
N ILE A 9 6.92 9.16 -9.44
CA ILE A 9 8.22 9.79 -9.75
C ILE A 9 9.34 9.19 -8.91
N GLN A 10 9.08 8.89 -7.63
CA GLN A 10 10.07 8.26 -6.75
C GLN A 10 10.46 6.86 -7.26
N THR A 11 9.48 6.09 -7.72
CA THR A 11 9.72 4.78 -8.34
C THR A 11 10.49 4.91 -9.66
N ALA A 12 10.23 5.94 -10.45
CA ALA A 12 11.03 6.21 -11.66
C ALA A 12 12.51 6.41 -11.32
N VAL A 13 12.81 7.17 -10.27
CA VAL A 13 14.20 7.34 -9.79
C VAL A 13 14.80 6.02 -9.30
N LEU A 14 14.02 5.17 -8.62
CA LEU A 14 14.46 3.84 -8.22
C LEU A 14 14.82 2.99 -9.44
N ILE A 15 13.96 2.95 -10.46
CA ILE A 15 14.18 2.20 -11.70
C ILE A 15 15.46 2.67 -12.40
N GLU A 16 15.63 3.99 -12.58
CA GLU A 16 16.84 4.58 -13.18
C GLU A 16 18.09 4.22 -12.38
N THR A 17 18.00 4.24 -11.05
CA THR A 17 19.11 3.85 -10.15
C THR A 17 19.48 2.38 -10.34
N LEU A 18 18.49 1.48 -10.37
CA LEU A 18 18.72 0.04 -10.58
C LEU A 18 19.38 -0.22 -11.92
N ILE A 19 18.95 0.46 -12.98
CA ILE A 19 19.57 0.35 -14.32
C ILE A 19 21.00 0.88 -14.32
N ALA A 20 21.26 2.02 -13.66
CA ALA A 20 22.60 2.56 -13.52
C ALA A 20 23.54 1.62 -12.75
N LEU A 21 23.00 0.79 -11.86
CA LEU A 21 23.73 -0.28 -11.17
C LEU A 21 23.88 -1.56 -11.99
N GLY A 22 23.35 -1.62 -13.20
CA GLY A 22 23.48 -2.74 -14.13
C GLY A 22 22.33 -3.76 -14.08
N ALA A 23 21.21 -3.43 -13.42
CA ALA A 23 20.04 -4.29 -13.44
C ALA A 23 19.25 -4.14 -14.75
N GLU A 24 18.67 -5.24 -15.22
CA GLU A 24 17.54 -5.20 -16.16
C GLU A 24 16.24 -5.26 -15.34
N VAL A 25 15.26 -4.44 -15.68
CA VAL A 25 14.01 -4.35 -14.93
C VAL A 25 12.81 -4.46 -15.86
N ARG A 26 11.71 -5.00 -15.32
CA ARG A 26 10.37 -4.95 -15.89
C ARG A 26 9.42 -4.55 -14.76
N TRP A 27 8.51 -3.62 -15.00
CA TRP A 27 7.80 -2.96 -13.92
C TRP A 27 6.31 -2.81 -14.16
N SER A 28 5.49 -3.00 -13.10
CA SER A 28 4.07 -2.66 -13.05
C SER A 28 3.77 -1.87 -11.77
N SER A 29 2.57 -1.31 -11.69
CA SER A 29 2.09 -0.73 -10.44
C SER A 29 1.43 -1.80 -9.57
N CYS A 30 1.39 -1.56 -8.26
CA CYS A 30 0.67 -2.38 -7.27
C CYS A 30 -0.72 -1.84 -6.94
N ASN A 31 -1.20 -0.85 -7.69
CA ASN A 31 -2.51 -0.23 -7.46
C ASN A 31 -3.02 0.48 -8.71
N ILE A 32 -4.30 0.30 -9.03
CA ILE A 32 -4.97 0.82 -10.24
C ILE A 32 -5.06 2.36 -10.31
N PHE A 33 -4.90 3.08 -9.19
CA PHE A 33 -5.06 4.54 -9.13
C PHE A 33 -3.79 5.32 -8.85
N SER A 34 -2.71 4.67 -8.38
CA SER A 34 -1.54 5.37 -7.85
C SER A 34 -0.52 5.78 -8.89
N THR A 35 -0.59 5.25 -10.10
CA THR A 35 0.36 5.60 -11.18
C THR A 35 0.33 7.09 -11.50
N GLN A 36 1.51 7.68 -11.61
CA GLN A 36 1.72 8.99 -12.21
C GLN A 36 2.10 8.78 -13.68
N ASP A 37 1.17 9.02 -14.60
CA ASP A 37 1.34 8.69 -16.02
C ASP A 37 2.58 9.33 -16.65
N GLN A 38 2.93 10.55 -16.22
CA GLN A 38 4.16 11.21 -16.69
C GLN A 38 5.43 10.46 -16.27
N ALA A 39 5.43 9.82 -15.09
CA ALA A 39 6.56 9.00 -14.62
C ALA A 39 6.66 7.71 -15.43
N ALA A 40 5.54 7.00 -15.60
CA ALA A 40 5.48 5.80 -16.43
C ALA A 40 5.91 6.09 -17.88
N ALA A 41 5.39 7.18 -18.47
CA ALA A 41 5.74 7.60 -19.83
C ALA A 41 7.24 7.93 -19.98
N ALA A 42 7.86 8.59 -19.00
CA ALA A 42 9.28 8.90 -19.02
C ALA A 42 10.14 7.64 -19.01
N ILE A 43 9.81 6.65 -18.17
CA ILE A 43 10.51 5.37 -18.11
C ILE A 43 10.31 4.57 -19.41
N ALA A 44 9.09 4.52 -19.94
CA ALA A 44 8.81 3.88 -21.22
C ALA A 44 9.58 4.54 -22.39
N ALA A 45 9.65 5.87 -22.42
CA ALA A 45 10.39 6.62 -23.43
C ALA A 45 11.91 6.37 -23.38
N ALA A 46 12.45 6.01 -22.22
CA ALA A 46 13.82 5.56 -22.04
C ALA A 46 14.06 4.11 -22.50
N GLY A 47 13.03 3.43 -23.02
CA GLY A 47 13.11 2.06 -23.51
C GLY A 47 13.05 0.99 -22.42
N ILE A 48 12.62 1.36 -21.22
CA ILE A 48 12.50 0.45 -20.10
C ILE A 48 11.07 -0.12 -20.06
N PRO A 49 10.89 -1.45 -19.99
CA PRO A 49 9.56 -2.06 -19.94
C PRO A 49 8.80 -1.66 -18.66
N VAL A 50 7.76 -0.86 -18.82
CA VAL A 50 6.85 -0.45 -17.76
C VAL A 50 5.41 -0.61 -18.24
N PHE A 51 4.59 -1.25 -17.43
CA PHE A 51 3.20 -1.58 -17.69
C PHE A 51 2.36 -1.02 -16.55
N ALA A 52 1.99 0.26 -16.65
CA ALA A 52 1.19 0.93 -15.64
C ALA A 52 0.61 2.23 -16.19
N TRP A 53 -0.66 2.52 -15.86
CA TRP A 53 -1.30 3.82 -16.06
C TRP A 53 -2.34 4.08 -14.95
N LYS A 54 -2.77 5.30 -14.82
CA LYS A 54 -3.78 5.66 -13.83
C LYS A 54 -5.17 5.26 -14.30
N GLY A 55 -5.90 4.53 -13.47
CA GLY A 55 -7.28 4.14 -13.74
C GLY A 55 -7.41 2.88 -14.56
N GLU A 56 -6.49 1.95 -14.37
CA GLU A 56 -6.62 0.57 -14.86
C GLU A 56 -7.91 -0.08 -14.37
N THR A 57 -8.52 -0.94 -15.18
CA THR A 57 -9.50 -1.91 -14.69
C THR A 57 -8.78 -3.05 -13.97
N GLU A 58 -9.52 -3.89 -13.24
CA GLU A 58 -8.94 -5.06 -12.56
C GLU A 58 -8.27 -6.02 -13.57
N GLU A 59 -8.88 -6.20 -14.75
CA GLU A 59 -8.33 -7.05 -15.80
C GLU A 59 -7.05 -6.43 -16.41
N GLU A 60 -7.00 -5.12 -16.61
CA GLU A 60 -5.82 -4.42 -17.08
C GLU A 60 -4.69 -4.46 -16.06
N TYR A 61 -5.01 -4.33 -14.78
CA TYR A 61 -4.05 -4.45 -13.69
C TYR A 61 -3.40 -5.85 -13.65
N GLU A 62 -4.20 -6.92 -13.68
CA GLU A 62 -3.66 -8.28 -13.77
C GLU A 62 -2.80 -8.47 -15.02
N TRP A 63 -3.25 -7.97 -16.16
CA TRP A 63 -2.50 -8.01 -17.41
C TRP A 63 -1.15 -7.28 -17.28
N CYS A 64 -1.11 -6.11 -16.66
CA CYS A 64 0.12 -5.35 -16.44
C CYS A 64 1.15 -6.14 -15.61
N ILE A 65 0.70 -6.78 -14.53
CA ILE A 65 1.56 -7.65 -13.72
C ILE A 65 2.06 -8.83 -14.57
N GLU A 66 1.21 -9.47 -15.36
CA GLU A 66 1.61 -10.57 -16.24
C GLU A 66 2.62 -10.13 -17.31
N GLN A 67 2.44 -8.93 -17.91
CA GLN A 67 3.43 -8.39 -18.86
C GLN A 67 4.79 -8.11 -18.19
N THR A 68 4.81 -7.84 -16.89
CA THR A 68 6.05 -7.73 -16.12
C THR A 68 6.79 -9.08 -16.08
N ILE A 69 6.04 -10.16 -15.90
CA ILE A 69 6.58 -11.53 -15.84
C ILE A 69 6.98 -12.07 -17.23
N LEU A 70 6.24 -11.69 -18.27
CA LEU A 70 6.40 -12.23 -19.61
C LEU A 70 7.21 -11.31 -20.52
N LYS A 71 8.11 -11.89 -21.30
CA LYS A 71 8.80 -11.23 -22.42
C LYS A 71 8.53 -12.05 -23.69
N ASP A 72 7.95 -11.40 -24.70
CA ASP A 72 7.58 -12.06 -25.96
C ASP A 72 6.68 -13.30 -25.75
N GLY A 73 5.78 -13.22 -24.76
CA GLY A 73 4.86 -14.29 -24.39
C GLY A 73 5.48 -15.47 -23.64
N GLN A 74 6.75 -15.37 -23.24
CA GLN A 74 7.45 -16.39 -22.46
C GLN A 74 7.87 -15.85 -21.11
N PRO A 75 7.93 -16.69 -20.06
CA PRO A 75 8.47 -16.30 -18.77
C PRO A 75 9.87 -15.69 -18.89
N TRP A 76 10.04 -14.48 -18.36
CA TRP A 76 11.31 -13.80 -18.39
C TRP A 76 12.29 -14.35 -17.34
N ASP A 77 13.57 -14.29 -17.65
CA ASP A 77 14.67 -14.82 -16.84
C ASP A 77 15.04 -13.86 -15.69
N ALA A 78 14.10 -13.58 -14.81
CA ALA A 78 14.29 -12.72 -13.66
C ALA A 78 14.91 -13.50 -12.48
N ASN A 79 15.74 -12.83 -11.69
CA ASN A 79 16.38 -13.42 -10.51
C ASN A 79 16.06 -12.72 -9.19
N MET A 80 15.36 -11.59 -9.22
CA MET A 80 14.91 -10.84 -8.05
C MET A 80 13.49 -10.32 -8.26
N VAL A 81 12.74 -10.23 -7.16
CA VAL A 81 11.39 -9.66 -7.12
C VAL A 81 11.33 -8.55 -6.09
N LEU A 82 10.76 -7.41 -6.48
CA LEU A 82 10.37 -6.32 -5.60
C LEU A 82 8.85 -6.19 -5.69
N ASP A 83 8.16 -6.41 -4.58
CA ASP A 83 6.69 -6.42 -4.52
C ASP A 83 6.17 -5.47 -3.43
N ASP A 84 4.96 -4.99 -3.62
CA ASP A 84 4.24 -4.13 -2.69
C ASP A 84 2.78 -4.59 -2.60
N GLY A 85 2.46 -5.34 -1.56
CA GLY A 85 1.15 -5.93 -1.31
C GLY A 85 1.04 -7.41 -1.68
N GLY A 86 2.01 -7.98 -2.40
CA GLY A 86 2.14 -9.41 -2.63
C GLY A 86 1.36 -9.95 -3.84
N ASP A 87 0.81 -9.11 -4.72
CA ASP A 87 0.05 -9.58 -5.88
C ASP A 87 0.96 -10.23 -6.93
N LEU A 88 2.09 -9.61 -7.26
CA LEU A 88 3.10 -10.22 -8.14
C LEU A 88 3.61 -11.54 -7.57
N THR A 89 3.88 -11.58 -6.27
CA THR A 89 4.32 -12.79 -5.56
C THR A 89 3.29 -13.91 -5.66
N GLN A 90 2.01 -13.62 -5.48
CA GLN A 90 0.93 -14.60 -5.60
C GLN A 90 0.79 -15.13 -7.04
N ILE A 91 0.85 -14.26 -8.03
CA ILE A 91 0.78 -14.64 -9.44
C ILE A 91 1.97 -15.53 -9.82
N LEU A 92 3.19 -15.19 -9.37
CA LEU A 92 4.37 -16.03 -9.58
C LEU A 92 4.22 -17.42 -8.96
N HIS A 93 3.74 -17.53 -7.73
CA HIS A 93 3.56 -18.83 -7.06
C HIS A 93 2.43 -19.67 -7.66
N GLY A 94 1.36 -19.02 -8.15
CA GLY A 94 0.19 -19.70 -8.70
C GLY A 94 0.30 -20.03 -10.19
N LYS A 95 0.60 -19.01 -11.02
CA LYS A 95 0.56 -19.13 -12.49
C LYS A 95 1.93 -19.40 -13.11
N TYR A 96 3.02 -18.89 -12.52
CA TYR A 96 4.37 -18.94 -13.11
C TYR A 96 5.45 -19.50 -12.17
N PRO A 97 5.22 -20.65 -11.52
CA PRO A 97 6.15 -21.19 -10.51
C PRO A 97 7.54 -21.50 -11.05
N GLN A 98 7.68 -21.72 -12.35
CA GLN A 98 8.97 -21.97 -13.01
C GLN A 98 9.89 -20.74 -12.98
N VAL A 99 9.37 -19.52 -12.90
CA VAL A 99 10.18 -18.30 -12.74
C VAL A 99 10.91 -18.31 -11.41
N LEU A 100 10.24 -18.82 -10.36
CA LEU A 100 10.80 -18.87 -9.00
C LEU A 100 12.02 -19.76 -8.86
N GLU A 101 12.26 -20.70 -9.79
CA GLU A 101 13.45 -21.55 -9.78
C GLU A 101 14.76 -20.75 -9.90
N ARG A 102 14.70 -19.56 -10.47
CA ARG A 102 15.85 -18.66 -10.67
C ARG A 102 15.83 -17.44 -9.74
N VAL A 103 14.70 -17.18 -9.07
CA VAL A 103 14.56 -16.06 -8.16
C VAL A 103 15.34 -16.34 -6.87
N HIS A 104 16.29 -15.47 -6.56
CA HIS A 104 17.07 -15.54 -5.32
C HIS A 104 16.29 -15.10 -4.09
N GLY A 105 15.32 -14.22 -4.28
CA GLY A 105 14.46 -13.73 -3.20
C GLY A 105 13.48 -12.65 -3.64
N ILE A 106 12.55 -12.38 -2.74
CA ILE A 106 11.51 -11.37 -2.84
C ILE A 106 11.78 -10.31 -1.77
N THR A 107 11.60 -9.04 -2.10
CA THR A 107 11.51 -7.96 -1.13
C THR A 107 10.10 -7.45 -1.10
N GLU A 108 9.51 -7.33 0.10
CA GLU A 108 8.13 -6.87 0.29
C GLU A 108 8.09 -5.53 1.01
N GLU A 109 7.40 -4.59 0.41
CA GLU A 109 7.35 -3.18 0.82
C GLU A 109 6.35 -2.92 1.96
N THR A 110 5.23 -3.66 2.05
CA THR A 110 4.09 -3.22 2.84
C THR A 110 3.51 -4.28 3.78
N THR A 111 2.83 -3.83 4.83
CA THR A 111 2.24 -4.69 5.87
C THR A 111 1.32 -5.77 5.30
N THR A 112 0.45 -5.43 4.34
CA THR A 112 -0.48 -6.39 3.72
C THR A 112 0.28 -7.52 3.02
N GLY A 113 1.32 -7.20 2.26
CA GLY A 113 2.15 -8.21 1.60
C GLY A 113 2.95 -9.05 2.59
N VAL A 114 3.47 -8.45 3.66
CA VAL A 114 4.15 -9.21 4.74
C VAL A 114 3.20 -10.22 5.37
N HIS A 115 1.93 -9.86 5.64
CA HIS A 115 0.95 -10.80 6.17
C HIS A 115 0.70 -11.96 5.19
N ARG A 116 0.55 -11.68 3.89
CA ARG A 116 0.41 -12.72 2.85
C ARG A 116 1.61 -13.66 2.81
N LEU A 117 2.84 -13.11 2.88
CA LEU A 117 4.07 -13.92 2.93
C LEU A 117 4.14 -14.81 4.19
N LEU A 118 3.74 -14.29 5.35
CA LEU A 118 3.67 -15.06 6.59
C LEU A 118 2.64 -16.19 6.51
N ASP A 119 1.50 -15.96 5.87
CA ASP A 119 0.49 -17.00 5.68
C ASP A 119 0.96 -18.07 4.67
N MET A 120 1.64 -17.66 3.59
CA MET A 120 2.30 -18.58 2.66
C MET A 120 3.40 -19.41 3.35
N LEU A 121 4.18 -18.79 4.24
CA LEU A 121 5.21 -19.48 5.02
C LEU A 121 4.59 -20.52 5.96
N LYS A 122 3.53 -20.15 6.71
CA LYS A 122 2.80 -21.08 7.59
C LYS A 122 2.18 -22.25 6.81
N ALA A 123 1.66 -21.97 5.61
CA ALA A 123 1.09 -22.98 4.73
C ALA A 123 2.15 -23.84 4.01
N GLY A 124 3.44 -23.50 4.10
CA GLY A 124 4.52 -24.20 3.39
C GLY A 124 4.50 -24.00 1.88
N THR A 125 3.85 -22.92 1.40
CA THR A 125 3.71 -22.61 -0.02
C THR A 125 4.69 -21.56 -0.53
N LEU A 126 5.38 -20.85 0.35
CA LEU A 126 6.43 -19.89 -0.02
C LEU A 126 7.67 -20.64 -0.52
N LYS A 127 8.00 -20.47 -1.81
CA LYS A 127 9.03 -21.25 -2.50
C LYS A 127 10.43 -20.64 -2.47
N VAL A 128 10.53 -19.34 -2.18
CA VAL A 128 11.79 -18.59 -2.19
C VAL A 128 11.91 -17.75 -0.94
N PRO A 129 13.13 -17.37 -0.52
CA PRO A 129 13.32 -16.44 0.59
C PRO A 129 12.58 -15.11 0.34
N ALA A 130 11.97 -14.56 1.38
CA ALA A 130 11.33 -13.26 1.32
C ALA A 130 11.87 -12.35 2.44
N ILE A 131 12.16 -11.09 2.10
CA ILE A 131 12.68 -10.07 3.02
C ILE A 131 11.56 -9.05 3.28
N ASN A 132 11.18 -8.94 4.53
CA ASN A 132 10.27 -7.91 5.01
C ASN A 132 11.01 -6.57 5.12
N VAL A 133 10.87 -5.72 4.11
CA VAL A 133 11.42 -4.35 4.12
C VAL A 133 10.54 -3.42 4.92
N ASN A 134 9.22 -3.68 4.98
CA ASN A 134 8.26 -2.84 5.69
C ASN A 134 8.65 -2.61 7.15
N ASP A 135 9.09 -3.65 7.86
CA ASP A 135 9.36 -3.57 9.30
C ASP A 135 10.79 -3.08 9.63
N ALA A 136 11.59 -2.73 8.62
CA ALA A 136 12.81 -1.98 8.86
C ALA A 136 12.45 -0.65 9.55
N VAL A 137 13.18 -0.31 10.61
CA VAL A 137 12.91 0.93 11.40
C VAL A 137 12.94 2.16 10.50
N THR A 138 13.85 2.19 9.54
CA THR A 138 13.98 3.29 8.58
C THR A 138 12.85 3.33 7.55
N LYS A 139 12.05 2.26 7.40
CA LYS A 139 10.88 2.21 6.51
C LYS A 139 9.60 2.50 7.30
N SER A 140 9.12 1.59 8.15
CA SER A 140 7.81 1.71 8.79
C SER A 140 7.66 2.94 9.67
N LYS A 141 8.73 3.32 10.39
CA LYS A 141 8.70 4.50 11.29
C LYS A 141 8.93 5.82 10.56
N ASN A 142 9.30 5.78 9.28
CA ASN A 142 9.40 6.95 8.40
C ASN A 142 8.29 6.97 7.36
N ASP A 143 8.34 6.07 6.38
CA ASP A 143 7.43 6.08 5.25
C ASP A 143 5.98 5.90 5.68
N ASN A 144 5.66 4.82 6.41
CA ASN A 144 4.29 4.53 6.80
C ASN A 144 3.68 5.66 7.64
N LYS A 145 4.45 6.27 8.52
CA LYS A 145 3.98 7.35 9.39
C LYS A 145 4.04 8.72 8.71
N TYR A 146 5.22 9.14 8.32
CA TYR A 146 5.45 10.51 7.81
C TYR A 146 5.06 10.65 6.34
N GLY A 147 5.20 9.59 5.53
CA GLY A 147 4.73 9.58 4.15
C GLY A 147 3.22 9.75 4.08
N CYS A 148 2.47 8.99 4.88
CA CYS A 148 1.01 9.14 4.95
C CYS A 148 0.60 10.47 5.58
N ARG A 149 1.31 10.94 6.61
CA ARG A 149 1.08 12.28 7.19
C ARG A 149 1.25 13.38 6.16
N HIS A 150 2.22 13.25 5.26
CA HIS A 150 2.47 14.23 4.21
C HIS A 150 1.47 14.13 3.06
N SER A 151 1.12 12.92 2.61
CA SER A 151 0.36 12.70 1.38
C SER A 151 -1.16 12.70 1.54
N LEU A 152 -1.70 12.35 2.73
CA LEU A 152 -3.13 12.19 2.93
C LEU A 152 -3.92 13.48 2.64
N ASN A 153 -3.50 14.60 3.20
CA ASN A 153 -4.17 15.88 3.00
C ASN A 153 -4.13 16.35 1.54
N ASP A 154 -2.99 16.13 0.88
CA ASP A 154 -2.83 16.44 -0.54
C ASP A 154 -3.80 15.62 -1.39
N ALA A 155 -3.88 14.30 -1.13
CA ALA A 155 -4.78 13.40 -1.84
C ALA A 155 -6.26 13.78 -1.65
N ILE A 156 -6.68 14.06 -0.41
CA ILE A 156 -8.07 14.44 -0.12
C ILE A 156 -8.41 15.77 -0.82
N LYS A 157 -7.54 16.77 -0.70
CA LYS A 157 -7.80 18.10 -1.30
C LYS A 157 -7.85 18.02 -2.83
N ARG A 158 -6.95 17.27 -3.45
CA ARG A 158 -6.95 17.06 -4.92
C ARG A 158 -8.14 16.24 -5.41
N GLY A 159 -8.52 15.20 -4.65
CA GLY A 159 -9.60 14.30 -5.06
C GLY A 159 -11.00 14.81 -4.81
N THR A 160 -11.19 15.71 -3.82
CA THR A 160 -12.52 16.12 -3.38
C THR A 160 -12.80 17.62 -3.47
N ASP A 161 -11.76 18.43 -3.56
CA ASP A 161 -11.83 19.90 -3.58
C ASP A 161 -12.51 20.50 -2.32
N HIS A 162 -12.46 19.73 -1.19
CA HIS A 162 -13.12 20.11 0.05
C HIS A 162 -12.16 20.76 1.06
N LEU A 163 -12.69 21.72 1.81
CA LEU A 163 -12.04 22.27 3.00
C LEU A 163 -12.17 21.28 4.16
N LEU A 164 -11.07 21.05 4.87
CA LEU A 164 -11.00 20.07 5.96
C LEU A 164 -11.22 20.69 7.35
N SER A 165 -10.79 21.92 7.55
CA SER A 165 -10.83 22.58 8.86
C SER A 165 -12.24 22.64 9.44
N GLY A 166 -12.39 22.30 10.72
CA GLY A 166 -13.64 22.29 11.46
C GLY A 166 -14.51 21.05 11.23
N LYS A 167 -14.18 20.18 10.27
CA LYS A 167 -14.92 18.95 10.00
C LYS A 167 -14.48 17.82 10.93
N GLN A 168 -15.34 16.81 11.09
CA GLN A 168 -15.06 15.64 11.92
C GLN A 168 -14.54 14.48 11.09
N ALA A 169 -13.44 13.88 11.53
CA ALA A 169 -12.85 12.72 10.92
C ALA A 169 -12.83 11.52 11.88
N LEU A 170 -13.05 10.34 11.33
CA LEU A 170 -12.82 9.07 12.00
C LEU A 170 -11.67 8.33 11.29
N VAL A 171 -10.58 8.08 12.00
CA VAL A 171 -9.48 7.23 11.54
C VAL A 171 -9.68 5.85 12.14
N ILE A 172 -9.81 4.84 11.29
CA ILE A 172 -9.97 3.44 11.67
C ILE A 172 -8.61 2.75 11.50
N GLY A 173 -8.00 2.40 12.61
CA GLY A 173 -6.62 1.94 12.73
C GLY A 173 -5.70 3.02 13.32
N TYR A 174 -4.78 2.63 14.22
CA TYR A 174 -3.78 3.52 14.81
C TYR A 174 -2.39 2.90 14.83
N GLY A 175 -2.08 2.08 13.81
CA GLY A 175 -0.73 1.67 13.46
C GLY A 175 0.12 2.84 12.94
N ASP A 176 1.22 2.58 12.27
CA ASP A 176 2.09 3.66 11.77
C ASP A 176 1.36 4.57 10.77
N VAL A 177 0.59 3.99 9.84
CA VAL A 177 -0.22 4.75 8.87
C VAL A 177 -1.31 5.56 9.59
N GLY A 178 -2.03 4.94 10.53
CA GLY A 178 -3.10 5.61 11.29
C GLY A 178 -2.58 6.77 12.12
N LYS A 179 -1.41 6.62 12.77
CA LYS A 179 -0.74 7.71 13.50
C LYS A 179 -0.42 8.90 12.60
N GLY A 180 0.14 8.63 11.43
CA GLY A 180 0.43 9.66 10.43
C GLY A 180 -0.84 10.35 9.95
N SER A 181 -1.85 9.56 9.59
CA SER A 181 -3.14 10.04 9.08
C SER A 181 -3.87 10.91 10.10
N ALA A 182 -4.00 10.45 11.34
CA ALA A 182 -4.67 11.22 12.40
C ALA A 182 -3.96 12.55 12.69
N GLN A 183 -2.62 12.55 12.72
CA GLN A 183 -1.83 13.77 12.90
C GLN A 183 -1.99 14.73 11.73
N SER A 184 -2.02 14.22 10.49
CA SER A 184 -2.24 15.00 9.28
C SER A 184 -3.56 15.75 9.33
N LEU A 185 -4.65 15.05 9.62
CA LEU A 185 -5.99 15.63 9.67
C LEU A 185 -6.15 16.65 10.82
N ARG A 186 -5.58 16.35 11.99
CA ARG A 186 -5.56 17.28 13.13
C ARG A 186 -4.78 18.55 12.81
N GLN A 187 -3.68 18.44 12.10
CA GLN A 187 -2.87 19.60 11.68
C GLN A 187 -3.63 20.52 10.72
N GLU A 188 -4.54 19.98 9.91
CA GLU A 188 -5.44 20.75 9.04
C GLU A 188 -6.64 21.35 9.77
N GLY A 189 -6.73 21.16 11.08
CA GLY A 189 -7.82 21.71 11.90
C GLY A 189 -9.07 20.85 11.96
N MET A 190 -9.01 19.58 11.59
CA MET A 190 -10.12 18.64 11.78
C MET A 190 -10.24 18.19 13.24
N ILE A 191 -11.46 17.84 13.64
CA ILE A 191 -11.75 17.17 14.92
C ILE A 191 -11.66 15.67 14.67
N VAL A 192 -10.54 15.07 15.11
CA VAL A 192 -10.19 13.68 14.77
C VAL A 192 -10.54 12.74 15.92
N LYS A 193 -11.29 11.70 15.59
CA LYS A 193 -11.55 10.54 16.43
C LYS A 193 -10.82 9.32 15.86
N VAL A 194 -10.45 8.38 16.73
CA VAL A 194 -9.74 7.16 16.36
C VAL A 194 -10.54 5.94 16.79
N SER A 195 -10.58 4.92 15.95
CA SER A 195 -11.04 3.58 16.31
C SER A 195 -9.89 2.60 16.12
N GLU A 196 -9.62 1.77 17.14
CA GLU A 196 -8.50 0.83 17.14
C GLU A 196 -8.85 -0.41 17.93
N VAL A 197 -8.42 -1.58 17.44
CA VAL A 197 -8.67 -2.88 18.09
C VAL A 197 -7.47 -3.35 18.92
N ASP A 198 -6.25 -2.96 18.55
CA ASP A 198 -5.05 -3.25 19.34
C ASP A 198 -5.00 -2.35 20.58
N PRO A 199 -5.00 -2.93 21.79
CA PRO A 199 -5.05 -2.13 23.02
C PRO A 199 -3.82 -1.24 23.23
N ILE A 200 -2.66 -1.61 22.68
CA ILE A 200 -1.44 -0.79 22.78
C ILE A 200 -1.57 0.44 21.88
N CYS A 201 -1.98 0.25 20.64
CA CYS A 201 -2.22 1.35 19.70
C CYS A 201 -3.38 2.25 20.15
N ALA A 202 -4.45 1.67 20.72
CA ALA A 202 -5.56 2.42 21.29
C ALA A 202 -5.11 3.32 22.47
N MET A 203 -4.29 2.77 23.37
CA MET A 203 -3.69 3.56 24.46
C MET A 203 -2.81 4.68 23.93
N GLN A 204 -2.01 4.42 22.89
CA GLN A 204 -1.17 5.45 22.25
C GLN A 204 -2.02 6.56 21.64
N ALA A 205 -3.16 6.24 21.01
CA ALA A 205 -4.08 7.25 20.48
C ALA A 205 -4.60 8.18 21.59
N CYS A 206 -4.98 7.62 22.74
CA CYS A 206 -5.39 8.41 23.90
C CYS A 206 -4.26 9.30 24.43
N MET A 207 -3.03 8.77 24.53
CA MET A 207 -1.85 9.53 24.98
C MET A 207 -1.47 10.65 24.02
N ASP A 208 -1.70 10.45 22.72
CA ASP A 208 -1.54 11.48 21.68
C ASP A 208 -2.68 12.51 21.66
N GLY A 209 -3.68 12.37 22.55
CA GLY A 209 -4.78 13.30 22.74
C GLY A 209 -5.91 13.15 21.72
N PHE A 210 -6.10 11.95 21.15
CA PHE A 210 -7.26 11.64 20.33
C PHE A 210 -8.38 10.99 21.16
N GLU A 211 -9.62 11.28 20.81
CA GLU A 211 -10.77 10.58 21.37
C GLU A 211 -10.88 9.19 20.73
N LEU A 212 -10.80 8.15 21.56
CA LEU A 212 -10.99 6.79 21.13
C LEU A 212 -12.49 6.45 21.11
N VAL A 213 -12.99 5.99 19.97
CA VAL A 213 -14.39 5.64 19.76
C VAL A 213 -14.51 4.30 19.05
N SER A 214 -15.68 3.67 19.16
CA SER A 214 -16.03 2.51 18.34
C SER A 214 -17.07 2.91 17.31
N PRO A 215 -16.97 2.48 16.05
CA PRO A 215 -18.02 2.64 15.07
C PRO A 215 -19.24 1.73 15.34
N TYR A 216 -19.15 0.86 16.36
CA TYR A 216 -20.20 -0.06 16.76
C TYR A 216 -20.76 0.28 18.13
N LYS A 217 -22.08 0.10 18.31
CA LYS A 217 -22.78 0.26 19.59
C LYS A 217 -22.15 -0.65 20.64
N ASN A 218 -21.86 -0.10 21.80
CA ASN A 218 -21.21 -0.81 22.91
C ASN A 218 -19.86 -1.46 22.55
N GLY A 219 -19.20 -1.03 21.46
CA GLY A 219 -17.94 -1.60 21.01
C GLY A 219 -18.04 -3.00 20.38
N ILE A 220 -19.23 -3.47 20.05
CA ILE A 220 -19.46 -4.85 19.57
C ILE A 220 -19.88 -4.81 18.09
N ASN A 221 -19.06 -5.47 17.26
CA ASN A 221 -19.43 -5.80 15.88
C ASN A 221 -20.03 -7.23 15.86
N ASP A 222 -21.34 -7.34 15.66
CA ASP A 222 -22.04 -8.61 15.52
C ASP A 222 -22.28 -9.00 14.05
N GLY A 223 -21.69 -8.25 13.10
CA GLY A 223 -21.84 -8.47 11.66
C GLY A 223 -23.13 -7.92 11.06
N THR A 224 -23.99 -7.25 11.87
CA THR A 224 -25.25 -6.67 11.37
C THR A 224 -25.17 -5.14 11.28
N GLU A 225 -25.96 -4.54 10.38
CA GLU A 225 -26.12 -3.09 10.31
C GLU A 225 -26.68 -2.51 11.62
N ALA A 226 -27.43 -3.30 12.39
CA ALA A 226 -28.01 -2.87 13.67
C ALA A 226 -26.93 -2.61 14.74
N SER A 227 -25.76 -3.24 14.63
CA SER A 227 -24.63 -3.00 15.54
C SER A 227 -23.91 -1.68 15.27
N VAL A 228 -24.06 -1.09 14.08
CA VAL A 228 -23.41 0.16 13.71
C VAL A 228 -23.94 1.32 14.54
N ASP A 229 -23.05 2.16 15.07
CA ASP A 229 -23.42 3.39 15.75
C ASP A 229 -23.70 4.52 14.75
N ALA A 230 -24.92 4.52 14.20
CA ALA A 230 -25.37 5.53 13.26
C ALA A 230 -25.38 6.96 13.85
N ALA A 231 -25.50 7.08 15.17
CA ALA A 231 -25.45 8.40 15.82
C ALA A 231 -24.04 8.99 15.87
N LEU A 232 -23.03 8.16 15.97
CA LEU A 232 -21.63 8.55 15.82
C LEU A 232 -21.33 8.84 14.36
N LEU A 233 -21.57 7.85 13.47
CA LEU A 233 -21.19 7.96 12.05
C LEU A 233 -21.92 9.09 11.32
N GLY A 234 -23.15 9.41 11.70
CA GLY A 234 -23.89 10.54 11.14
C GLY A 234 -23.31 11.94 11.46
N LYS A 235 -22.28 12.01 12.32
CA LYS A 235 -21.54 13.24 12.61
C LYS A 235 -20.18 13.29 11.95
N ILE A 236 -19.76 12.23 11.28
CA ILE A 236 -18.44 12.12 10.65
C ILE A 236 -18.52 12.59 9.20
N ASP A 237 -17.69 13.55 8.84
CA ASP A 237 -17.57 14.07 7.47
C ASP A 237 -16.58 13.25 6.63
N LEU A 238 -15.59 12.64 7.28
CA LEU A 238 -14.51 11.90 6.63
C LEU A 238 -14.15 10.63 7.41
N ILE A 239 -14.12 9.49 6.74
CA ILE A 239 -13.60 8.23 7.29
C ILE A 239 -12.32 7.87 6.53
N VAL A 240 -11.27 7.57 7.29
CA VAL A 240 -9.99 7.08 6.77
C VAL A 240 -9.73 5.71 7.37
N THR A 241 -9.59 4.70 6.52
CA THR A 241 -9.19 3.34 6.93
C THR A 241 -7.70 3.14 6.70
N THR A 242 -7.01 2.50 7.67
CA THR A 242 -5.55 2.31 7.62
C THR A 242 -5.12 0.91 8.02
#